data_7b218f17cbcf623d306b36b7f484fdd7
#
_entry.id   7b218f17cbcf623d306b36b7f484fdd7
#
_cell.length_a   1.000
_cell.length_b   1.000
_cell.length_c   1.000
_cell.angle_alpha   90.00
_cell.angle_beta   90.00
_cell.angle_gamma   90.00
#
_symmetry.space_group_name_H-M   'P 1'
#
loop_
_entity.id
_entity.type
_entity.pdbx_description
1 polymer ?
#
loop_
_entity_poly.entity_id
_entity_poly.type
_entity_poly.pdbx_seq_one_letter_code
_entity_poly.pdbx_strand_id
1 'polypeptide(L)'
;MTNISTSDKKTLENFFIKNFKYKLLKSKVNSSVSYLYSSSEKYQVIILNFDNSISFEKEKEYVIKKVEKQVKKRVNVFHIIISEDNQLTTKNNLVVLQSSIQDLKANLEPYFNNTNLLLFNKIEDNELKENKETNEENNIKLFTSFLENVKNNKISLSWVILIVLVLIPSILQIIGYFILETNPNSKNILILVFGGTNWNLTIVGKQWWRIFSYGIAPIKQNGLIIDILSLLILGTSFFSISKITEIQLANTKKLSLVIILSYLVLGLFSSSVLPTIYTGGIINTMGIFIGALLIDVSGSGTPVAKFGQAKAVVCILLLVGFSFFLGDGWTSLLITGTAIILGSAFWGIFKFNLKEWNWIQYVHILLILAILVISLTFILLPHLTPALDQHILLTLSTYYKKGWFSIHNLNKIVNNIGWDGQFNQFGKFITNF
;
A
#
# COMPACT_ATOMS: atom_id res chain seq x y z
N MET A 1 -48.35 15.59 -10.63
CA MET A 1 -47.32 14.58 -10.47
C MET A 1 -46.16 15.24 -9.76
N THR A 2 -46.06 15.08 -8.46
CA THR A 2 -44.93 15.61 -7.67
C THR A 2 -43.68 14.81 -8.05
N ASN A 3 -42.69 15.48 -8.66
CA ASN A 3 -41.37 14.88 -8.93
C ASN A 3 -40.72 14.54 -7.61
N ILE A 4 -40.88 13.30 -7.16
CA ILE A 4 -40.22 12.79 -5.98
C ILE A 4 -38.73 12.74 -6.28
N SER A 5 -37.96 13.50 -5.53
CA SER A 5 -36.50 13.59 -5.69
C SER A 5 -35.85 12.23 -5.44
N THR A 6 -34.91 11.84 -6.27
CA THR A 6 -34.05 10.67 -6.04
C THR A 6 -33.30 10.77 -4.71
N SER A 7 -33.19 11.95 -4.14
CA SER A 7 -32.65 12.28 -2.81
C SER A 7 -33.53 11.72 -1.68
N ASP A 8 -34.84 11.89 -1.74
CA ASP A 8 -35.78 11.48 -0.69
C ASP A 8 -35.81 9.94 -0.57
N LYS A 9 -35.74 9.26 -1.71
CA LYS A 9 -35.60 7.80 -1.76
C LYS A 9 -34.33 7.33 -1.03
N LYS A 10 -33.18 7.92 -1.33
CA LYS A 10 -31.90 7.58 -0.67
C LYS A 10 -31.94 7.92 0.82
N THR A 11 -32.60 8.99 1.22
CA THR A 11 -32.77 9.39 2.62
C THR A 11 -33.53 8.33 3.40
N LEU A 12 -34.63 7.83 2.85
CA LEU A 12 -35.42 6.75 3.44
C LEU A 12 -34.66 5.42 3.49
N GLU A 13 -34.02 5.03 2.40
CA GLU A 13 -33.20 3.83 2.37
C GLU A 13 -32.11 3.88 3.46
N ASN A 14 -31.38 4.99 3.52
CA ASN A 14 -30.31 5.20 4.51
C ASN A 14 -30.82 5.23 5.95
N PHE A 15 -32.02 5.78 6.20
CA PHE A 15 -32.63 5.77 7.52
C PHE A 15 -32.81 4.34 8.04
N PHE A 16 -33.40 3.45 7.25
CA PHE A 16 -33.62 2.07 7.65
C PHE A 16 -32.32 1.26 7.72
N ILE A 17 -31.38 1.50 6.81
CA ILE A 17 -30.07 0.81 6.81
C ILE A 17 -29.25 1.17 8.04
N LYS A 18 -29.13 2.46 8.36
CA LYS A 18 -28.26 2.94 9.44
C LYS A 18 -28.85 2.71 10.83
N ASN A 19 -30.16 2.96 11.00
CA ASN A 19 -30.78 2.92 12.33
C ASN A 19 -31.35 1.54 12.70
N PHE A 20 -31.74 0.72 11.71
CA PHE A 20 -32.38 -0.57 11.95
C PHE A 20 -31.65 -1.74 11.28
N LYS A 21 -30.45 -1.53 10.75
CA LYS A 21 -29.59 -2.57 10.14
C LYS A 21 -30.25 -3.37 9.02
N TYR A 22 -31.17 -2.74 8.28
CA TYR A 22 -31.76 -3.37 7.09
C TYR A 22 -30.72 -3.48 5.96
N LYS A 23 -30.88 -4.51 5.13
CA LYS A 23 -30.09 -4.72 3.91
C LYS A 23 -30.93 -4.38 2.70
N LEU A 24 -30.37 -3.58 1.78
CA LEU A 24 -31.04 -3.16 0.57
C LEU A 24 -31.01 -4.27 -0.50
N LEU A 25 -32.18 -4.57 -1.06
CA LEU A 25 -32.35 -5.38 -2.26
C LEU A 25 -32.93 -4.49 -3.35
N LYS A 26 -32.16 -4.23 -4.41
CA LYS A 26 -32.64 -3.41 -5.53
C LYS A 26 -33.71 -4.18 -6.32
N SER A 27 -34.78 -3.50 -6.70
CA SER A 27 -35.76 -4.02 -7.65
C SER A 27 -35.10 -4.26 -9.02
N LYS A 28 -35.50 -5.34 -9.67
CA LYS A 28 -35.09 -5.66 -11.04
C LYS A 28 -36.08 -5.14 -12.09
N VAL A 29 -37.29 -4.80 -11.65
CA VAL A 29 -38.41 -4.40 -12.54
C VAL A 29 -38.53 -2.89 -12.60
N ASN A 30 -38.37 -2.20 -11.46
CA ASN A 30 -38.57 -0.77 -11.41
C ASN A 30 -37.59 -0.09 -10.45
N SER A 31 -36.91 0.95 -10.93
CA SER A 31 -35.99 1.75 -10.11
C SER A 31 -36.66 2.59 -9.04
N SER A 32 -37.99 2.81 -9.13
CA SER A 32 -38.76 3.55 -8.12
C SER A 32 -39.15 2.70 -6.89
N VAL A 33 -38.96 1.38 -6.94
CA VAL A 33 -39.27 0.47 -5.84
C VAL A 33 -37.96 -0.03 -5.20
N SER A 34 -37.91 -0.06 -3.88
CA SER A 34 -36.81 -0.64 -3.12
C SER A 34 -37.32 -1.60 -2.06
N TYR A 35 -36.59 -2.69 -1.90
CA TYR A 35 -36.87 -3.69 -0.88
C TYR A 35 -35.76 -3.68 0.16
N LEU A 36 -36.13 -3.64 1.43
CA LEU A 36 -35.24 -3.67 2.56
C LEU A 36 -35.60 -4.89 3.43
N TYR A 37 -34.62 -5.65 3.87
CA TYR A 37 -34.88 -6.80 4.72
C TYR A 37 -34.00 -6.85 5.95
N SER A 38 -34.54 -7.33 7.07
CA SER A 38 -33.84 -7.61 8.31
C SER A 38 -34.44 -8.85 8.96
N SER A 39 -33.60 -9.73 9.50
CA SER A 39 -34.08 -10.93 10.22
C SER A 39 -34.40 -10.67 11.69
N SER A 40 -33.94 -9.56 12.25
CA SER A 40 -34.05 -9.20 13.68
C SER A 40 -35.16 -8.23 14.00
N GLU A 41 -35.71 -7.51 13.02
CA GLU A 41 -36.68 -6.46 13.25
C GLU A 41 -38.11 -6.96 13.23
N LYS A 42 -39.04 -6.16 13.83
CA LYS A 42 -40.47 -6.45 13.89
C LYS A 42 -41.08 -6.65 12.50
N TYR A 43 -40.68 -5.81 11.54
CA TYR A 43 -41.04 -5.93 10.14
C TYR A 43 -39.82 -6.43 9.38
N GLN A 44 -39.83 -7.71 8.97
CA GLN A 44 -38.68 -8.33 8.32
C GLN A 44 -38.46 -7.82 6.89
N VAL A 45 -39.53 -7.31 6.24
CA VAL A 45 -39.43 -6.74 4.90
C VAL A 45 -40.06 -5.35 4.91
N ILE A 46 -39.35 -4.36 4.42
CA ILE A 46 -39.88 -3.02 4.12
C ILE A 46 -39.85 -2.84 2.61
N ILE A 47 -40.95 -2.39 2.06
CA ILE A 47 -41.11 -2.06 0.65
C ILE A 47 -41.29 -0.55 0.53
N LEU A 48 -40.42 0.12 -0.17
CA LEU A 48 -40.50 1.54 -0.48
C LEU A 48 -40.99 1.69 -1.92
N ASN A 49 -42.17 2.26 -2.12
CA ASN A 49 -42.72 2.50 -3.43
C ASN A 49 -42.93 4.01 -3.66
N PHE A 50 -42.19 4.55 -4.63
CA PHE A 50 -42.22 5.96 -4.99
C PHE A 50 -43.03 6.25 -6.27
N ASP A 51 -43.60 5.22 -6.90
CA ASP A 51 -44.41 5.35 -8.11
C ASP A 51 -45.58 4.36 -8.08
N ASN A 52 -46.76 4.91 -7.89
CA ASN A 52 -47.99 4.13 -7.72
C ASN A 52 -48.55 3.60 -9.07
N SER A 53 -47.94 3.98 -10.19
CA SER A 53 -48.48 3.67 -11.53
C SER A 53 -48.08 2.28 -12.08
N ILE A 54 -47.11 1.62 -11.44
CA ILE A 54 -46.52 0.38 -11.97
C ILE A 54 -46.84 -0.82 -11.07
N SER A 55 -47.38 -1.87 -11.70
CA SER A 55 -47.61 -3.16 -11.00
C SER A 55 -46.34 -3.94 -10.80
N PHE A 56 -45.94 -4.19 -9.55
CA PHE A 56 -44.80 -4.98 -9.14
C PHE A 56 -45.15 -6.18 -8.25
N GLU A 57 -46.43 -6.57 -8.24
CA GLU A 57 -46.97 -7.63 -7.37
C GLU A 57 -46.19 -8.97 -7.49
N LYS A 58 -45.85 -9.37 -8.69
CA LYS A 58 -45.05 -10.61 -8.92
C LYS A 58 -43.66 -10.54 -8.27
N GLU A 59 -42.99 -9.40 -8.38
CA GLU A 59 -41.66 -9.21 -7.76
C GLU A 59 -41.79 -9.13 -6.23
N LYS A 60 -42.78 -8.44 -5.72
CA LYS A 60 -43.11 -8.37 -4.30
C LYS A 60 -43.32 -9.74 -3.68
N GLU A 61 -44.17 -10.61 -4.31
CA GLU A 61 -44.34 -11.99 -3.86
C GLU A 61 -43.03 -12.80 -3.90
N TYR A 62 -42.26 -12.63 -4.94
CA TYR A 62 -40.95 -13.32 -5.05
C TYR A 62 -40.00 -12.90 -3.92
N VAL A 63 -39.87 -11.61 -3.63
CA VAL A 63 -38.99 -11.10 -2.56
C VAL A 63 -39.48 -11.60 -1.20
N ILE A 64 -40.79 -11.54 -0.92
CA ILE A 64 -41.37 -12.04 0.34
C ILE A 64 -41.07 -13.53 0.52
N LYS A 65 -41.36 -14.37 -0.47
CA LYS A 65 -41.11 -15.81 -0.44
C LYS A 65 -39.61 -16.12 -0.26
N LYS A 66 -38.74 -15.32 -0.85
CA LYS A 66 -37.28 -15.47 -0.70
C LYS A 66 -36.85 -15.18 0.74
N VAL A 67 -37.36 -14.14 1.37
CA VAL A 67 -37.05 -13.78 2.76
C VAL A 67 -37.68 -14.80 3.72
N GLU A 68 -38.89 -15.28 3.49
CA GLU A 68 -39.55 -16.33 4.28
C GLU A 68 -38.72 -17.63 4.31
N LYS A 69 -38.15 -18.02 3.17
CA LYS A 69 -37.23 -19.17 3.10
C LYS A 69 -35.97 -18.98 3.95
N GLN A 70 -35.44 -17.77 4.00
CA GLN A 70 -34.25 -17.46 4.81
C GLN A 70 -34.56 -17.41 6.30
N VAL A 71 -35.69 -16.85 6.68
CA VAL A 71 -36.09 -16.67 8.09
C VAL A 71 -36.82 -17.90 8.64
N LYS A 72 -37.25 -18.84 7.78
CA LYS A 72 -38.01 -20.07 8.10
C LYS A 72 -39.31 -19.82 8.85
N LYS A 73 -39.92 -18.67 8.67
CA LYS A 73 -41.24 -18.30 9.24
C LYS A 73 -41.91 -17.25 8.34
N ARG A 74 -43.23 -17.06 8.53
CA ARG A 74 -43.93 -15.96 7.87
C ARG A 74 -43.35 -14.63 8.30
N VAL A 75 -43.16 -13.71 7.32
CA VAL A 75 -42.55 -12.40 7.55
C VAL A 75 -43.64 -11.32 7.69
N ASN A 76 -43.39 -10.35 8.55
CA ASN A 76 -44.20 -9.13 8.62
C ASN A 76 -43.64 -8.14 7.60
N VAL A 77 -44.52 -7.61 6.78
CA VAL A 77 -44.17 -6.69 5.70
C VAL A 77 -44.73 -5.28 6.02
N PHE A 78 -43.88 -4.28 5.88
CA PHE A 78 -44.26 -2.88 5.97
C PHE A 78 -44.05 -2.24 4.59
N HIS A 79 -45.19 -1.82 3.98
CA HIS A 79 -45.17 -1.26 2.63
C HIS A 79 -45.46 0.23 2.71
N ILE A 80 -44.49 1.06 2.35
CA ILE A 80 -44.61 2.51 2.32
C ILE A 80 -44.85 2.92 0.87
N ILE A 81 -45.94 3.57 0.62
CA ILE A 81 -46.33 4.14 -0.67
C ILE A 81 -46.34 5.67 -0.52
N ILE A 82 -45.49 6.33 -1.29
CA ILE A 82 -45.47 7.79 -1.29
C ILE A 82 -46.56 8.29 -2.24
N SER A 83 -47.59 8.94 -1.67
CA SER A 83 -48.71 9.50 -2.41
C SER A 83 -49.23 10.75 -1.68
N GLU A 84 -50.12 11.53 -2.33
CA GLU A 84 -50.74 12.70 -1.73
C GLU A 84 -51.84 12.31 -0.70
N ASP A 85 -52.34 11.08 -0.77
CA ASP A 85 -53.31 10.55 0.14
C ASP A 85 -52.68 9.95 1.38
N ASN A 86 -53.20 10.24 2.56
CA ASN A 86 -52.80 9.66 3.83
C ASN A 86 -53.75 8.52 4.20
N GLN A 87 -53.37 7.28 3.99
CA GLN A 87 -54.14 6.09 4.33
C GLN A 87 -53.29 5.03 5.00
N LEU A 88 -53.84 4.39 6.02
CA LEU A 88 -53.22 3.26 6.69
C LEU A 88 -54.11 2.03 6.57
N THR A 89 -53.62 0.97 6.00
CA THR A 89 -54.32 -0.30 5.88
C THR A 89 -53.52 -1.39 6.53
N THR A 90 -54.07 -2.11 7.48
CA THR A 90 -53.43 -3.24 8.14
C THR A 90 -54.20 -4.51 7.84
N LYS A 91 -53.55 -5.51 7.24
CA LYS A 91 -54.19 -6.77 6.91
C LYS A 91 -53.21 -7.91 7.24
N ASN A 92 -53.53 -8.70 8.27
CA ASN A 92 -52.67 -9.79 8.75
C ASN A 92 -51.20 -9.33 9.02
N ASN A 93 -50.24 -9.85 8.24
CA ASN A 93 -48.82 -9.54 8.37
C ASN A 93 -48.35 -8.40 7.46
N LEU A 94 -49.25 -7.67 6.83
CA LEU A 94 -48.95 -6.58 5.91
C LEU A 94 -49.55 -5.26 6.48
N VAL A 95 -48.67 -4.28 6.67
CA VAL A 95 -49.02 -2.90 6.95
C VAL A 95 -48.72 -2.09 5.71
N VAL A 96 -49.71 -1.42 5.15
CA VAL A 96 -49.54 -0.51 4.02
C VAL A 96 -49.81 0.91 4.52
N LEU A 97 -48.78 1.73 4.43
CA LEU A 97 -48.81 3.14 4.76
C LEU A 97 -48.73 3.96 3.47
N GLN A 98 -49.78 4.66 3.12
CA GLN A 98 -49.75 5.71 2.11
C GLN A 98 -49.60 7.04 2.81
N SER A 99 -48.62 7.83 2.38
CA SER A 99 -48.32 9.11 3.02
C SER A 99 -47.63 10.06 2.09
N SER A 100 -47.87 11.35 2.25
CA SER A 100 -47.04 12.39 1.66
C SER A 100 -45.65 12.37 2.33
N ILE A 101 -44.64 12.86 1.63
CA ILE A 101 -43.28 12.97 2.21
C ILE A 101 -43.26 13.86 3.45
N GLN A 102 -44.13 14.88 3.50
CA GLN A 102 -44.22 15.82 4.62
C GLN A 102 -44.77 15.16 5.89
N ASP A 103 -45.78 14.30 5.76
CA ASP A 103 -46.44 13.63 6.87
C ASP A 103 -45.80 12.29 7.23
N LEU A 104 -44.90 11.79 6.36
CA LEU A 104 -44.31 10.46 6.49
C LEU A 104 -43.59 10.27 7.83
N LYS A 105 -42.94 11.31 8.34
CA LYS A 105 -42.24 11.28 9.62
C LYS A 105 -43.23 11.01 10.78
N ALA A 106 -44.33 11.75 10.84
CA ALA A 106 -45.34 11.60 11.87
C ALA A 106 -46.07 10.24 11.75
N ASN A 107 -46.30 9.79 10.51
CA ASN A 107 -47.00 8.53 10.23
C ASN A 107 -46.13 7.29 10.47
N LEU A 108 -44.78 7.42 10.46
CA LEU A 108 -43.84 6.35 10.80
C LEU A 108 -43.58 6.24 12.30
N GLU A 109 -43.74 7.30 13.08
CA GLU A 109 -43.40 7.35 14.50
C GLU A 109 -44.05 6.22 15.34
N PRO A 110 -45.31 5.79 15.11
CA PRO A 110 -45.91 4.69 15.85
C PRO A 110 -45.28 3.31 15.57
N TYR A 111 -44.53 3.16 14.48
CA TYR A 111 -44.01 1.88 14.00
C TYR A 111 -42.53 1.76 14.15
N PHE A 112 -41.79 2.88 14.12
CA PHE A 112 -40.32 2.91 14.15
C PHE A 112 -39.84 4.00 15.12
N ASN A 113 -38.95 3.62 16.01
CA ASN A 113 -38.28 4.56 16.92
C ASN A 113 -37.31 5.46 16.16
N ASN A 114 -36.99 6.62 16.72
CA ASN A 114 -35.99 7.56 16.17
C ASN A 114 -36.36 8.19 14.81
N THR A 115 -37.63 8.30 14.47
CA THR A 115 -38.10 9.02 13.26
C THR A 115 -37.67 10.48 13.25
N ASN A 116 -37.24 11.05 14.39
CA ASN A 116 -36.63 12.38 14.50
C ASN A 116 -35.38 12.53 13.65
N LEU A 117 -34.68 11.41 13.35
CA LEU A 117 -33.51 11.37 12.47
C LEU A 117 -33.86 11.37 10.97
N LEU A 118 -35.14 11.25 10.63
CA LEU A 118 -35.66 11.40 9.28
C LEU A 118 -35.79 12.90 8.96
N LEU A 119 -34.76 13.46 8.39
CA LEU A 119 -34.74 14.81 7.89
C LEU A 119 -35.01 14.76 6.37
N PHE A 120 -36.27 14.89 5.99
CA PHE A 120 -36.60 15.28 4.63
C PHE A 120 -36.34 16.79 4.54
N ASN A 121 -35.17 17.12 4.06
CA ASN A 121 -34.89 18.51 3.76
C ASN A 121 -35.79 18.91 2.59
N LYS A 122 -36.59 19.95 2.75
CA LYS A 122 -36.98 20.84 1.66
C LYS A 122 -35.69 21.57 1.23
N ILE A 123 -34.76 20.82 0.67
CA ILE A 123 -33.64 21.41 -0.02
C ILE A 123 -34.20 21.68 -1.41
N GLU A 124 -34.55 22.91 -1.66
CA GLU A 124 -34.60 23.42 -3.02
C GLU A 124 -33.37 22.92 -3.74
N ASP A 125 -33.48 22.52 -5.01
CA ASP A 125 -32.38 22.03 -5.83
C ASP A 125 -31.13 22.95 -5.84
N ASN A 126 -31.27 24.17 -5.39
CA ASN A 126 -30.22 25.16 -5.16
C ASN A 126 -29.30 24.80 -3.98
N GLU A 127 -29.80 24.31 -2.83
CA GLU A 127 -28.92 23.94 -1.69
C GLU A 127 -28.11 22.67 -1.95
N LEU A 128 -28.61 21.72 -2.75
CA LEU A 128 -27.83 20.55 -3.17
C LEU A 128 -26.74 20.90 -4.20
N LYS A 129 -26.99 21.91 -5.03
CA LYS A 129 -25.96 22.48 -5.90
C LYS A 129 -24.98 23.32 -5.09
N GLU A 130 -25.45 24.17 -4.19
CA GLU A 130 -24.59 24.97 -3.32
C GLU A 130 -23.71 24.11 -2.39
N ASN A 131 -24.25 23.02 -1.77
CA ASN A 131 -23.46 22.09 -0.97
C ASN A 131 -22.50 21.22 -1.80
N LYS A 132 -22.82 20.92 -3.06
CA LYS A 132 -21.85 20.30 -3.97
C LYS A 132 -20.80 21.28 -4.43
N GLU A 133 -21.20 22.48 -4.81
CA GLU A 133 -20.30 23.55 -5.24
C GLU A 133 -19.39 23.99 -4.09
N THR A 134 -19.89 24.16 -2.87
CA THR A 134 -19.08 24.46 -1.67
C THR A 134 -18.14 23.31 -1.30
N ASN A 135 -18.58 22.04 -1.44
CA ASN A 135 -17.71 20.89 -1.23
C ASN A 135 -16.65 20.76 -2.35
N GLU A 136 -17.00 21.02 -3.58
CA GLU A 136 -16.06 21.05 -4.70
C GLU A 136 -15.06 22.20 -4.55
N GLU A 137 -15.52 23.41 -4.21
CA GLU A 137 -14.64 24.55 -3.92
C GLU A 137 -13.71 24.28 -2.73
N ASN A 138 -14.21 23.70 -1.65
CA ASN A 138 -13.38 23.31 -0.51
C ASN A 138 -12.36 22.24 -0.88
N ASN A 139 -12.76 21.25 -1.68
CA ASN A 139 -11.84 20.24 -2.19
C ASN A 139 -10.77 20.84 -3.13
N ILE A 140 -11.15 21.80 -3.97
CA ILE A 140 -10.21 22.53 -4.84
C ILE A 140 -9.25 23.37 -3.99
N LYS A 141 -9.76 24.10 -2.98
CA LYS A 141 -8.92 24.89 -2.06
C LYS A 141 -7.94 24.01 -1.29
N LEU A 142 -8.39 22.86 -0.75
CA LEU A 142 -7.53 21.90 -0.07
C LEU A 142 -6.45 21.33 -1.01
N PHE A 143 -6.82 21.00 -2.23
CA PHE A 143 -5.87 20.49 -3.21
C PHE A 143 -4.88 21.55 -3.66
N THR A 144 -5.33 22.78 -3.89
CA THR A 144 -4.47 23.93 -4.26
C THR A 144 -3.49 24.26 -3.13
N SER A 145 -3.96 24.34 -1.88
CA SER A 145 -3.10 24.55 -0.71
C SER A 145 -2.07 23.44 -0.53
N PHE A 146 -2.46 22.18 -0.80
CA PHE A 146 -1.52 21.07 -0.80
C PHE A 146 -0.45 21.22 -1.89
N LEU A 147 -0.82 21.57 -3.11
CA LEU A 147 0.13 21.82 -4.19
C LEU A 147 1.07 22.99 -3.90
N GLU A 148 0.57 24.06 -3.29
CA GLU A 148 1.38 25.19 -2.83
C GLU A 148 2.35 24.74 -1.74
N ASN A 149 1.90 23.93 -0.79
CA ASN A 149 2.77 23.32 0.23
C ASN A 149 3.84 22.44 -0.41
N VAL A 150 3.49 21.62 -1.42
CA VAL A 150 4.46 20.81 -2.17
C VAL A 150 5.48 21.71 -2.88
N LYS A 151 5.09 22.88 -3.36
CA LYS A 151 5.99 23.83 -4.02
C LYS A 151 6.90 24.54 -3.02
N ASN A 152 6.37 25.00 -1.88
CA ASN A 152 7.00 25.96 -0.99
C ASN A 152 7.68 25.36 0.24
N ASN A 153 7.29 24.16 0.68
CA ASN A 153 7.88 23.56 1.87
C ASN A 153 9.31 23.07 1.66
N LYS A 154 10.16 23.40 2.64
CA LYS A 154 11.52 22.87 2.73
C LYS A 154 11.45 21.41 3.15
N ILE A 155 11.74 20.52 2.22
CA ILE A 155 11.91 19.09 2.48
C ILE A 155 13.38 18.84 2.78
N SER A 156 13.66 18.22 3.91
CA SER A 156 15.05 17.90 4.32
C SER A 156 15.38 16.42 4.11
N LEU A 157 14.48 15.53 4.48
CA LEU A 157 14.70 14.09 4.45
C LEU A 157 14.85 13.56 3.03
N SER A 158 13.97 13.95 2.12
CA SER A 158 14.01 13.53 0.72
C SER A 158 15.32 13.96 0.02
N TRP A 159 15.84 15.17 0.34
CA TRP A 159 17.13 15.62 -0.18
C TRP A 159 18.32 14.83 0.38
N VAL A 160 18.35 14.58 1.68
CA VAL A 160 19.41 13.79 2.31
C VAL A 160 19.48 12.40 1.71
N ILE A 161 18.34 11.74 1.59
CA ILE A 161 18.27 10.38 1.04
C ILE A 161 18.66 10.39 -0.45
N LEU A 162 18.23 11.38 -1.23
CA LEU A 162 18.61 11.51 -2.63
C LEU A 162 20.13 11.63 -2.78
N ILE A 163 20.78 12.48 -1.98
CA ILE A 163 22.23 12.63 -1.99
C ILE A 163 22.90 11.30 -1.65
N VAL A 164 22.48 10.62 -0.60
CA VAL A 164 23.08 9.35 -0.17
C VAL A 164 22.89 8.25 -1.21
N LEU A 165 21.70 8.12 -1.81
CA LEU A 165 21.36 7.00 -2.68
C LEU A 165 21.54 7.26 -4.18
N VAL A 166 21.85 8.47 -4.59
CA VAL A 166 22.14 8.81 -6.00
C VAL A 166 23.57 9.32 -6.14
N LEU A 167 23.96 10.33 -5.37
CA LEU A 167 25.28 10.94 -5.53
C LEU A 167 26.39 10.01 -5.11
N ILE A 168 26.27 9.33 -3.94
CA ILE A 168 27.32 8.41 -3.47
C ILE A 168 27.49 7.22 -4.44
N PRO A 169 26.45 6.47 -4.83
CA PRO A 169 26.60 5.42 -5.83
C PRO A 169 27.18 5.90 -7.15
N SER A 170 26.79 7.09 -7.63
CA SER A 170 27.34 7.66 -8.87
C SER A 170 28.86 7.92 -8.76
N ILE A 171 29.31 8.47 -7.63
CA ILE A 171 30.73 8.69 -7.36
C ILE A 171 31.47 7.35 -7.28
N LEU A 172 30.92 6.37 -6.54
CA LEU A 172 31.51 5.03 -6.42
C LEU A 172 31.53 4.30 -7.76
N GLN A 173 30.54 4.53 -8.64
CA GLN A 173 30.52 4.01 -10.00
C GLN A 173 31.69 4.55 -10.83
N ILE A 174 31.93 5.88 -10.76
CA ILE A 174 33.04 6.54 -11.46
C ILE A 174 34.39 6.03 -10.91
N ILE A 175 34.57 6.06 -9.60
CA ILE A 175 35.78 5.58 -8.94
C ILE A 175 36.05 4.11 -9.32
N GLY A 176 35.01 3.29 -9.29
CA GLY A 176 35.14 1.87 -9.62
C GLY A 176 35.53 1.62 -11.07
N TYR A 177 35.04 2.44 -12.00
CA TYR A 177 35.44 2.36 -13.40
C TYR A 177 36.94 2.56 -13.59
N PHE A 178 37.54 3.51 -12.87
CA PHE A 178 38.99 3.72 -12.91
C PHE A 178 39.80 2.69 -12.13
N ILE A 179 39.25 2.11 -11.04
CA ILE A 179 39.96 1.12 -10.20
C ILE A 179 40.00 -0.25 -10.85
N LEU A 180 38.93 -0.71 -11.50
CA LEU A 180 38.74 -2.09 -11.94
C LEU A 180 39.13 -2.34 -13.40
N GLU A 181 39.68 -1.34 -14.08
CA GLU A 181 40.14 -1.46 -15.46
C GLU A 181 39.25 -2.39 -16.33
N THR A 182 38.19 -1.86 -16.86
CA THR A 182 37.32 -2.34 -17.98
C THR A 182 37.27 -3.86 -18.30
N ASN A 183 37.40 -4.76 -17.32
CA ASN A 183 37.20 -6.18 -17.55
C ASN A 183 35.72 -6.51 -17.64
N PRO A 184 35.19 -7.22 -18.66
CA PRO A 184 33.77 -7.54 -18.79
C PRO A 184 33.20 -8.34 -17.61
N ASN A 185 34.02 -9.00 -16.82
CA ASN A 185 33.64 -9.68 -15.58
C ASN A 185 33.60 -8.74 -14.36
N SER A 186 33.90 -7.45 -14.53
CA SER A 186 34.04 -6.48 -13.43
C SER A 186 32.71 -6.00 -12.83
N LYS A 187 31.59 -6.23 -13.50
CA LYS A 187 30.25 -5.73 -13.07
C LYS A 187 29.88 -6.17 -11.65
N ASN A 188 29.88 -7.46 -11.41
CA ASN A 188 29.53 -8.03 -10.10
C ASN A 188 30.61 -7.75 -9.05
N ILE A 189 31.88 -7.70 -9.47
CA ILE A 189 33.01 -7.36 -8.62
C ILE A 189 32.87 -5.93 -8.09
N LEU A 190 32.51 -4.98 -8.94
CA LEU A 190 32.32 -3.59 -8.55
C LEU A 190 31.25 -3.45 -7.46
N ILE A 191 30.10 -4.09 -7.64
CA ILE A 191 29.01 -4.09 -6.65
C ILE A 191 29.50 -4.66 -5.32
N LEU A 192 30.17 -5.81 -5.36
CA LEU A 192 30.67 -6.48 -4.15
C LEU A 192 31.79 -5.69 -3.47
N VAL A 193 32.70 -5.07 -4.23
CA VAL A 193 33.78 -4.25 -3.69
C VAL A 193 33.25 -3.08 -2.88
N PHE A 194 32.19 -2.43 -3.36
CA PHE A 194 31.59 -1.27 -2.70
C PHE A 194 30.40 -1.61 -1.79
N GLY A 195 30.22 -2.88 -1.44
CA GLY A 195 29.32 -3.25 -0.35
C GLY A 195 27.96 -3.80 -0.75
N GLY A 196 27.76 -4.20 -2.00
CA GLY A 196 26.60 -4.99 -2.39
C GLY A 196 26.48 -6.28 -1.58
N THR A 197 25.26 -6.74 -1.35
CA THR A 197 25.01 -7.97 -0.57
C THR A 197 25.24 -9.22 -1.39
N ASN A 198 25.73 -10.24 -0.71
CA ASN A 198 25.80 -11.62 -1.19
C ASN A 198 25.81 -12.53 0.03
N TRP A 199 25.10 -13.64 -0.01
CA TRP A 199 24.94 -14.54 1.13
C TRP A 199 26.30 -15.01 1.68
N ASN A 200 27.21 -15.47 0.82
CA ASN A 200 28.52 -15.99 1.21
C ASN A 200 29.39 -14.93 1.93
N LEU A 201 29.44 -13.70 1.42
CA LEU A 201 30.24 -12.65 2.05
C LEU A 201 29.56 -12.04 3.27
N THR A 202 28.25 -11.77 3.18
CA THR A 202 27.54 -11.05 4.23
C THR A 202 27.29 -11.92 5.45
N ILE A 203 26.73 -13.13 5.25
CA ILE A 203 26.33 -14.01 6.35
C ILE A 203 27.49 -14.90 6.79
N VAL A 204 28.01 -15.74 5.89
CA VAL A 204 29.04 -16.71 6.23
C VAL A 204 30.39 -16.07 6.42
N GLY A 205 30.77 -15.16 5.52
CA GLY A 205 32.01 -14.37 5.58
C GLY A 205 32.01 -13.31 6.68
N LYS A 206 30.88 -13.16 7.40
CA LYS A 206 30.69 -12.23 8.54
C LYS A 206 30.93 -10.77 8.18
N GLN A 207 30.67 -10.37 6.92
CA GLN A 207 30.77 -8.97 6.48
C GLN A 207 29.42 -8.25 6.69
N TRP A 208 28.94 -8.20 7.94
CA TRP A 208 27.65 -7.64 8.32
C TRP A 208 27.45 -6.17 7.91
N TRP A 209 28.53 -5.42 7.72
CA TRP A 209 28.46 -4.04 7.27
C TRP A 209 27.77 -3.90 5.89
N ARG A 210 27.73 -4.97 5.10
CA ARG A 210 27.01 -5.00 3.81
C ARG A 210 25.51 -4.82 3.93
N ILE A 211 24.92 -5.16 5.07
CA ILE A 211 23.50 -4.92 5.36
C ILE A 211 23.18 -3.41 5.34
N PHE A 212 24.18 -2.59 5.68
CA PHE A 212 24.05 -1.13 5.69
C PHE A 212 24.47 -0.51 4.36
N SER A 213 25.50 -1.05 3.71
CA SER A 213 26.12 -0.45 2.53
C SER A 213 25.48 -0.87 1.19
N TYR A 214 24.63 -1.90 1.16
CA TYR A 214 24.08 -2.42 -0.09
C TYR A 214 23.35 -1.36 -0.92
N GLY A 215 22.74 -0.39 -0.29
CA GLY A 215 21.98 0.66 -0.96
C GLY A 215 22.82 1.78 -1.56
N ILE A 216 24.07 1.92 -1.09
CA ILE A 216 25.03 2.88 -1.64
C ILE A 216 26.03 2.23 -2.61
N ALA A 217 25.97 0.91 -2.76
CA ALA A 217 26.79 0.21 -3.76
C ALA A 217 26.36 0.62 -5.18
N PRO A 218 27.32 0.63 -6.14
CA PRO A 218 27.03 0.90 -7.54
C PRO A 218 25.93 -0.02 -8.10
N ILE A 219 25.20 0.45 -9.09
CA ILE A 219 24.22 -0.37 -9.81
C ILE A 219 24.93 -1.25 -10.86
N LYS A 220 24.18 -2.21 -11.42
CA LYS A 220 24.68 -3.13 -12.44
C LYS A 220 25.19 -2.36 -13.66
N GLN A 221 26.42 -2.63 -14.08
CA GLN A 221 27.06 -1.96 -15.21
C GLN A 221 26.48 -2.40 -16.56
N ASN A 222 25.71 -1.52 -17.19
CA ASN A 222 25.36 -1.60 -18.62
C ASN A 222 26.22 -0.64 -19.46
N GLY A 223 27.13 0.09 -18.80
CA GLY A 223 27.99 1.13 -19.31
C GLY A 223 27.90 2.36 -18.39
N LEU A 224 29.03 2.99 -18.09
CA LEU A 224 29.12 4.09 -17.12
C LEU A 224 28.08 5.19 -17.36
N ILE A 225 27.91 5.61 -18.62
CA ILE A 225 26.96 6.69 -18.98
C ILE A 225 25.51 6.23 -18.76
N ILE A 226 25.18 5.00 -19.19
CA ILE A 226 23.84 4.45 -19.07
C ILE A 226 23.46 4.27 -17.61
N ASP A 227 24.37 3.81 -16.77
CA ASP A 227 24.13 3.57 -15.34
C ASP A 227 23.93 4.89 -14.60
N ILE A 228 24.76 5.92 -14.88
CA ILE A 228 24.59 7.26 -14.29
C ILE A 228 23.25 7.89 -14.75
N LEU A 229 22.92 7.78 -16.03
CA LEU A 229 21.65 8.30 -16.56
C LEU A 229 20.46 7.58 -15.90
N SER A 230 20.53 6.28 -15.72
CA SER A 230 19.51 5.50 -15.04
C SER A 230 19.35 5.92 -13.57
N LEU A 231 20.45 6.18 -12.86
CA LEU A 231 20.41 6.73 -11.50
C LEU A 231 19.78 8.11 -11.43
N LEU A 232 20.03 8.98 -12.42
CA LEU A 232 19.41 10.30 -12.49
C LEU A 232 17.89 10.21 -12.74
N ILE A 233 17.45 9.34 -13.65
CA ILE A 233 16.02 9.11 -13.91
C ILE A 233 15.33 8.53 -12.67
N LEU A 234 15.93 7.55 -12.03
CA LEU A 234 15.44 7.00 -10.76
C LEU A 234 15.42 8.07 -9.66
N GLY A 235 16.46 8.90 -9.60
CA GLY A 235 16.57 10.01 -8.64
C GLY A 235 15.44 11.02 -8.76
N THR A 236 15.10 11.42 -9.99
CA THR A 236 13.98 12.35 -10.23
C THR A 236 12.64 11.72 -9.87
N SER A 237 12.43 10.45 -10.19
CA SER A 237 11.23 9.68 -9.82
C SER A 237 11.11 9.52 -8.31
N PHE A 238 12.22 9.15 -7.65
CA PHE A 238 12.33 9.07 -6.19
C PHE A 238 12.00 10.40 -5.53
N PHE A 239 12.61 11.49 -6.00
CA PHE A 239 12.39 12.81 -5.44
C PHE A 239 10.94 13.25 -5.54
N SER A 240 10.28 12.94 -6.66
CA SER A 240 8.86 13.26 -6.86
C SER A 240 7.97 12.55 -5.82
N ILE A 241 8.17 11.25 -5.59
CA ILE A 241 7.33 10.49 -4.64
C ILE A 241 7.70 10.78 -3.19
N SER A 242 8.99 10.87 -2.87
CA SER A 242 9.46 11.13 -1.51
C SER A 242 9.02 12.50 -1.02
N LYS A 243 9.05 13.53 -1.86
CA LYS A 243 8.56 14.87 -1.57
C LYS A 243 7.07 14.85 -1.20
N ILE A 244 6.24 14.21 -2.02
CA ILE A 244 4.81 14.09 -1.78
C ILE A 244 4.56 13.34 -0.47
N THR A 245 5.26 12.24 -0.25
CA THR A 245 5.12 11.42 0.97
C THR A 245 5.55 12.20 2.20
N GLU A 246 6.69 12.89 2.18
CA GLU A 246 7.18 13.69 3.31
C GLU A 246 6.19 14.79 3.72
N ILE A 247 5.56 15.45 2.76
CA ILE A 247 4.56 16.50 3.00
C ILE A 247 3.23 15.89 3.47
N GLN A 248 2.77 14.81 2.83
CA GLN A 248 1.52 14.14 3.15
C GLN A 248 1.54 13.57 4.58
N LEU A 249 2.64 12.94 4.97
CA LEU A 249 2.78 12.32 6.28
C LEU A 249 3.05 13.32 7.40
N ALA A 250 3.52 14.52 7.08
CA ALA A 250 3.76 15.65 7.99
C ALA A 250 4.57 15.33 9.26
N ASN A 251 5.22 14.17 9.34
CA ASN A 251 6.01 13.71 10.49
C ASN A 251 7.35 13.12 10.04
N THR A 252 8.30 13.99 9.73
CA THR A 252 9.63 13.63 9.24
C THR A 252 10.39 12.70 10.19
N LYS A 253 10.23 12.84 11.51
CA LYS A 253 10.91 11.99 12.51
C LYS A 253 10.39 10.54 12.45
N LYS A 254 9.08 10.35 12.43
CA LYS A 254 8.48 9.00 12.30
C LYS A 254 8.85 8.39 10.95
N LEU A 255 8.79 9.17 9.87
CA LEU A 255 9.14 8.71 8.54
C LEU A 255 10.61 8.29 8.44
N SER A 256 11.56 9.06 9.00
CA SER A 256 12.97 8.67 9.02
C SER A 256 13.20 7.36 9.78
N LEU A 257 12.51 7.16 10.90
CA LEU A 257 12.59 5.89 11.65
C LEU A 257 12.05 4.71 10.82
N VAL A 258 10.92 4.89 10.14
CA VAL A 258 10.35 3.89 9.22
C VAL A 258 11.36 3.51 8.14
N ILE A 259 11.99 4.51 7.52
CA ILE A 259 12.96 4.29 6.44
C ILE A 259 14.17 3.51 6.96
N ILE A 260 14.76 3.93 8.09
CA ILE A 260 15.93 3.27 8.67
C ILE A 260 15.61 1.81 9.02
N LEU A 261 14.52 1.56 9.74
CA LEU A 261 14.16 0.19 10.15
C LEU A 261 13.82 -0.69 8.95
N SER A 262 13.02 -0.18 8.00
CA SER A 262 12.70 -0.93 6.78
C SER A 262 13.94 -1.24 5.96
N TYR A 263 14.86 -0.29 5.83
CA TYR A 263 16.11 -0.45 5.11
C TYR A 263 17.00 -1.53 5.73
N LEU A 264 17.13 -1.55 7.06
CA LEU A 264 17.92 -2.57 7.78
C LEU A 264 17.32 -3.97 7.64
N VAL A 265 16.01 -4.10 7.85
CA VAL A 265 15.32 -5.40 7.70
C VAL A 265 15.44 -5.90 6.25
N LEU A 266 15.32 -4.99 5.28
CA LEU A 266 15.45 -5.32 3.87
C LEU A 266 16.88 -5.72 3.48
N GLY A 267 17.89 -5.06 4.07
CA GLY A 267 19.31 -5.43 3.90
C GLY A 267 19.60 -6.84 4.45
N LEU A 268 19.04 -7.17 5.61
CA LEU A 268 19.12 -8.52 6.17
C LEU A 268 18.41 -9.54 5.27
N PHE A 269 17.19 -9.23 4.82
CA PHE A 269 16.39 -10.10 3.96
C PHE A 269 17.10 -10.36 2.61
N SER A 270 17.56 -9.31 1.94
CA SER A 270 18.27 -9.46 0.66
C SER A 270 19.57 -10.24 0.81
N SER A 271 20.29 -10.07 1.93
CA SER A 271 21.53 -10.79 2.20
C SER A 271 21.34 -12.27 2.52
N SER A 272 20.20 -12.64 3.09
CA SER A 272 19.93 -14.01 3.55
C SER A 272 19.13 -14.84 2.54
N VAL A 273 18.22 -14.22 1.80
CA VAL A 273 17.27 -14.94 0.94
C VAL A 273 17.74 -14.99 -0.52
N LEU A 274 18.48 -13.95 -0.98
CA LEU A 274 18.90 -13.92 -2.37
C LEU A 274 20.18 -14.72 -2.59
N PRO A 275 20.20 -15.62 -3.59
CA PRO A 275 21.42 -16.33 -3.99
C PRO A 275 22.35 -15.44 -4.82
N THR A 276 21.85 -14.34 -5.37
CA THR A 276 22.58 -13.45 -6.27
C THR A 276 23.18 -12.25 -5.55
N ILE A 277 24.09 -11.57 -6.25
CA ILE A 277 24.66 -10.30 -5.79
C ILE A 277 23.59 -9.22 -5.95
N TYR A 278 23.35 -8.46 -4.89
CA TYR A 278 22.28 -7.48 -4.88
C TYR A 278 22.76 -6.08 -4.46
N THR A 279 22.23 -5.10 -5.17
CA THR A 279 22.26 -3.68 -4.87
C THR A 279 20.90 -3.06 -5.28
N GLY A 280 20.58 -1.87 -4.87
CA GLY A 280 19.33 -1.25 -5.30
C GLY A 280 18.69 -0.34 -4.26
N GLY A 281 19.52 0.37 -3.51
CA GLY A 281 19.06 1.19 -2.40
C GLY A 281 18.03 2.23 -2.77
N ILE A 282 18.15 2.90 -3.91
CA ILE A 282 17.19 3.91 -4.35
C ILE A 282 15.83 3.28 -4.72
N ILE A 283 15.85 2.12 -5.42
CA ILE A 283 14.64 1.39 -5.81
C ILE A 283 13.90 0.93 -4.55
N ASN A 284 14.62 0.35 -3.60
CA ASN A 284 14.06 -0.15 -2.36
C ASN A 284 13.50 0.97 -1.49
N THR A 285 14.25 2.05 -1.35
CA THR A 285 13.81 3.20 -0.55
C THR A 285 12.58 3.86 -1.17
N MET A 286 12.50 3.94 -2.50
CA MET A 286 11.30 4.36 -3.21
C MET A 286 10.10 3.45 -2.87
N GLY A 287 10.31 2.12 -2.83
CA GLY A 287 9.29 1.17 -2.37
C GLY A 287 8.82 1.43 -0.96
N ILE A 288 9.73 1.74 -0.02
CA ILE A 288 9.39 2.08 1.37
C ILE A 288 8.51 3.35 1.43
N PHE A 289 8.87 4.41 0.69
CA PHE A 289 8.07 5.63 0.62
C PHE A 289 6.67 5.38 0.06
N ILE A 290 6.58 4.59 -1.01
CA ILE A 290 5.29 4.21 -1.62
C ILE A 290 4.44 3.43 -0.62
N GLY A 291 5.01 2.45 0.09
CA GLY A 291 4.32 1.67 1.10
C GLY A 291 3.76 2.53 2.23
N ALA A 292 4.56 3.45 2.77
CA ALA A 292 4.13 4.39 3.79
C ALA A 292 3.00 5.31 3.30
N LEU A 293 3.12 5.83 2.07
CA LEU A 293 2.09 6.68 1.45
C LEU A 293 0.77 5.91 1.25
N LEU A 294 0.81 4.69 0.72
CA LEU A 294 -0.39 3.89 0.45
C LEU A 294 -1.20 3.63 1.72
N ILE A 295 -0.56 3.32 2.84
CA ILE A 295 -1.24 3.13 4.13
C ILE A 295 -1.81 4.45 4.65
N ASP A 296 -1.13 5.56 4.43
CA ASP A 296 -1.62 6.86 4.90
C ASP A 296 -2.87 7.32 4.16
N VAL A 297 -2.88 7.15 2.84
CA VAL A 297 -4.00 7.57 1.99
C VAL A 297 -5.11 6.52 1.91
N SER A 298 -4.91 5.31 2.45
CA SER A 298 -5.94 4.26 2.46
C SER A 298 -7.15 4.70 3.27
N GLY A 299 -8.33 4.53 2.68
CA GLY A 299 -9.62 4.87 3.34
C GLY A 299 -10.01 6.35 3.28
N SER A 300 -9.14 7.25 2.81
CA SER A 300 -9.51 8.66 2.63
C SER A 300 -9.96 8.92 1.19
N GLY A 301 -11.16 9.49 1.04
CA GLY A 301 -11.73 9.86 -0.27
C GLY A 301 -11.31 11.26 -0.75
N THR A 302 -10.37 11.91 -0.06
CA THR A 302 -9.97 13.29 -0.37
C THR A 302 -9.24 13.41 -1.71
N PRO A 303 -9.33 14.54 -2.42
CA PRO A 303 -8.60 14.77 -3.67
C PRO A 303 -7.08 14.61 -3.52
N VAL A 304 -6.53 14.99 -2.36
CA VAL A 304 -5.11 14.85 -2.03
C VAL A 304 -4.73 13.37 -1.96
N ALA A 305 -5.55 12.53 -1.31
CA ALA A 305 -5.31 11.10 -1.24
C ALA A 305 -5.38 10.42 -2.61
N LYS A 306 -6.36 10.79 -3.44
CA LYS A 306 -6.47 10.28 -4.82
C LYS A 306 -5.24 10.64 -5.65
N PHE A 307 -4.73 11.86 -5.50
CA PHE A 307 -3.49 12.29 -6.16
C PHE A 307 -2.29 11.47 -5.68
N GLY A 308 -2.14 11.28 -4.37
CA GLY A 308 -1.09 10.44 -3.78
C GLY A 308 -1.16 8.99 -4.28
N GLN A 309 -2.36 8.40 -4.33
CA GLN A 309 -2.59 7.05 -4.88
C GLN A 309 -2.19 6.97 -6.36
N ALA A 310 -2.63 7.91 -7.20
CA ALA A 310 -2.28 7.95 -8.62
C ALA A 310 -0.77 8.03 -8.83
N LYS A 311 -0.09 8.88 -8.06
CA LYS A 311 1.39 8.96 -8.09
C LYS A 311 2.06 7.68 -7.64
N ALA A 312 1.57 7.05 -6.57
CA ALA A 312 2.09 5.76 -6.10
C ALA A 312 1.97 4.68 -7.18
N VAL A 313 0.82 4.58 -7.87
CA VAL A 313 0.62 3.61 -8.96
C VAL A 313 1.62 3.84 -10.10
N VAL A 314 1.80 5.09 -10.56
CA VAL A 314 2.79 5.42 -11.60
C VAL A 314 4.19 5.02 -11.15
N CYS A 315 4.56 5.32 -9.90
CA CYS A 315 5.87 4.96 -9.37
C CYS A 315 6.05 3.44 -9.23
N ILE A 316 5.01 2.67 -8.87
CA ILE A 316 5.06 1.20 -8.86
C ILE A 316 5.33 0.66 -10.26
N LEU A 317 4.64 1.18 -11.29
CA LEU A 317 4.89 0.78 -12.68
C LEU A 317 6.33 1.08 -13.11
N LEU A 318 6.87 2.24 -12.74
CA LEU A 318 8.27 2.56 -12.97
C LEU A 318 9.22 1.60 -12.24
N LEU A 319 8.96 1.28 -10.95
CA LEU A 319 9.75 0.34 -10.18
C LEU A 319 9.75 -1.06 -10.81
N VAL A 320 8.61 -1.53 -11.28
CA VAL A 320 8.51 -2.81 -12.02
C VAL A 320 9.39 -2.76 -13.27
N GLY A 321 9.28 -1.72 -14.10
CA GLY A 321 10.11 -1.55 -15.29
C GLY A 321 11.61 -1.52 -14.97
N PHE A 322 12.02 -0.72 -13.98
CA PHE A 322 13.42 -0.64 -13.57
C PHE A 322 13.96 -1.92 -12.95
N SER A 323 13.11 -2.69 -12.24
CA SER A 323 13.51 -4.00 -11.70
C SER A 323 13.91 -4.98 -12.80
N PHE A 324 13.24 -4.95 -13.94
CA PHE A 324 13.62 -5.76 -15.10
C PHE A 324 14.82 -5.18 -15.88
N PHE A 325 14.94 -3.88 -15.94
CA PHE A 325 16.00 -3.22 -16.72
C PHE A 325 17.36 -3.19 -16.00
N LEU A 326 17.36 -2.86 -14.70
CA LEU A 326 18.59 -2.68 -13.90
C LEU A 326 18.90 -3.85 -12.97
N GLY A 327 17.93 -4.71 -12.69
CA GLY A 327 18.05 -5.83 -11.77
C GLY A 327 18.00 -7.20 -12.45
N ASP A 328 17.95 -8.24 -11.63
CA ASP A 328 17.76 -9.62 -12.07
C ASP A 328 16.25 -9.98 -12.23
N GLY A 329 15.45 -9.01 -12.66
CA GLY A 329 14.02 -9.20 -12.93
C GLY A 329 13.23 -9.62 -11.69
N TRP A 330 12.91 -10.90 -11.55
CA TRP A 330 12.06 -11.42 -10.49
C TRP A 330 12.65 -11.23 -9.08
N THR A 331 13.96 -11.36 -8.91
CA THR A 331 14.62 -11.15 -7.61
C THR A 331 14.53 -9.70 -7.17
N SER A 332 14.72 -8.77 -8.09
CA SER A 332 14.57 -7.34 -7.84
C SER A 332 13.11 -6.97 -7.50
N LEU A 333 12.14 -7.57 -8.21
CA LEU A 333 10.72 -7.38 -7.90
C LEU A 333 10.33 -7.89 -6.51
N LEU A 334 10.84 -9.06 -6.12
CA LEU A 334 10.59 -9.64 -4.80
C LEU A 334 11.08 -8.69 -3.70
N ILE A 335 12.30 -8.16 -3.84
CA ILE A 335 12.86 -7.23 -2.85
C ILE A 335 12.09 -5.90 -2.85
N THR A 336 11.74 -5.37 -4.02
CA THR A 336 10.96 -4.13 -4.13
C THR A 336 9.56 -4.30 -3.53
N GLY A 337 8.91 -5.44 -3.78
CA GLY A 337 7.63 -5.79 -3.13
C GLY A 337 7.75 -5.87 -1.61
N THR A 338 8.81 -6.52 -1.12
CA THR A 338 9.12 -6.57 0.31
C THR A 338 9.37 -5.18 0.90
N ALA A 339 10.04 -4.29 0.15
CA ALA A 339 10.25 -2.89 0.56
C ALA A 339 8.93 -2.13 0.73
N ILE A 340 7.99 -2.29 -0.20
CA ILE A 340 6.64 -1.70 -0.11
C ILE A 340 5.90 -2.24 1.13
N ILE A 341 5.95 -3.55 1.36
CA ILE A 341 5.33 -4.19 2.52
C ILE A 341 5.93 -3.67 3.83
N LEU A 342 7.26 -3.58 3.93
CA LEU A 342 7.94 -3.07 5.13
C LEU A 342 7.60 -1.60 5.37
N GLY A 343 7.63 -0.75 4.33
CA GLY A 343 7.26 0.65 4.43
C GLY A 343 5.83 0.83 4.92
N SER A 344 4.89 0.05 4.39
CA SER A 344 3.49 0.06 4.83
C SER A 344 3.33 -0.46 6.26
N ALA A 345 4.02 -1.54 6.62
CA ALA A 345 3.90 -2.16 7.93
C ALA A 345 4.49 -1.26 9.04
N PHE A 346 5.70 -0.74 8.87
CA PHE A 346 6.28 0.16 9.85
C PHE A 346 5.51 1.47 9.97
N TRP A 347 5.05 2.07 8.84
CA TRP A 347 4.22 3.27 8.93
C TRP A 347 2.88 2.98 9.63
N GLY A 348 2.23 1.86 9.32
CA GLY A 348 0.99 1.42 9.98
C GLY A 348 1.13 1.28 11.51
N ILE A 349 2.32 0.86 12.00
CA ILE A 349 2.61 0.81 13.44
C ILE A 349 2.84 2.19 14.02
N PHE A 350 3.69 3.03 13.38
CA PHE A 350 4.10 4.31 13.95
C PHE A 350 3.09 5.45 13.75
N LYS A 351 2.12 5.30 12.83
CA LYS A 351 1.07 6.29 12.59
C LYS A 351 0.22 6.52 13.83
N PHE A 352 -0.14 5.44 14.53
CA PHE A 352 -1.04 5.46 15.68
C PHE A 352 -0.29 5.39 17.01
N ASN A 353 -0.88 5.97 18.06
CA ASN A 353 -0.39 5.79 19.44
C ASN A 353 -0.78 4.39 19.94
N LEU A 354 -0.01 3.83 20.88
CA LEU A 354 -0.26 2.49 21.43
C LEU A 354 -1.68 2.31 22.01
N LYS A 355 -2.29 3.38 22.52
CA LYS A 355 -3.66 3.37 23.06
C LYS A 355 -4.75 3.26 22.00
N GLU A 356 -4.42 3.57 20.74
CA GLU A 356 -5.33 3.57 19.60
C GLU A 356 -5.18 2.33 18.72
N TRP A 357 -4.39 1.36 19.19
CA TRP A 357 -4.11 0.14 18.44
C TRP A 357 -5.36 -0.74 18.32
N ASN A 358 -5.63 -1.15 17.07
CA ASN A 358 -6.64 -2.11 16.69
C ASN A 358 -5.97 -3.41 16.20
N TRP A 359 -6.76 -4.41 15.84
CA TRP A 359 -6.25 -5.67 15.29
C TRP A 359 -5.37 -5.48 14.03
N ILE A 360 -5.60 -4.41 13.26
CA ILE A 360 -4.84 -4.09 12.05
C ILE A 360 -3.34 -3.87 12.36
N GLN A 361 -3.00 -3.23 13.48
CA GLN A 361 -1.60 -3.01 13.87
C GLN A 361 -0.88 -4.32 14.18
N TYR A 362 -1.59 -5.31 14.73
CA TYR A 362 -1.02 -6.65 14.95
C TYR A 362 -0.71 -7.37 13.65
N VAL A 363 -1.51 -7.16 12.58
CA VAL A 363 -1.20 -7.67 11.24
C VAL A 363 0.10 -7.07 10.70
N HIS A 364 0.35 -5.78 10.90
CA HIS A 364 1.60 -5.14 10.49
C HIS A 364 2.81 -5.72 11.23
N ILE A 365 2.69 -5.96 12.55
CA ILE A 365 3.75 -6.63 13.33
C ILE A 365 4.01 -8.04 12.80
N LEU A 366 2.95 -8.81 12.54
CA LEU A 366 3.06 -10.17 12.02
C LEU A 366 3.77 -10.21 10.67
N LEU A 367 3.51 -9.26 9.78
CA LEU A 367 4.20 -9.15 8.49
C LEU A 367 5.71 -8.92 8.68
N ILE A 368 6.11 -8.01 9.57
CA ILE A 368 7.53 -7.76 9.85
C ILE A 368 8.18 -9.02 10.44
N LEU A 369 7.52 -9.66 11.41
CA LEU A 369 8.02 -10.90 12.01
C LEU A 369 8.14 -12.02 10.99
N ALA A 370 7.20 -12.17 10.07
CA ALA A 370 7.28 -13.17 9.00
C ALA A 370 8.52 -12.96 8.12
N ILE A 371 8.82 -11.71 7.71
CA ILE A 371 10.01 -11.39 6.93
C ILE A 371 11.30 -11.71 7.71
N LEU A 372 11.33 -11.38 9.00
CA LEU A 372 12.48 -11.69 9.87
C LEU A 372 12.64 -13.20 10.06
N VAL A 373 11.57 -13.95 10.29
CA VAL A 373 11.60 -15.41 10.42
C VAL A 373 12.11 -16.07 9.14
N ILE A 374 11.62 -15.64 7.97
CA ILE A 374 12.13 -16.10 6.68
C ILE A 374 13.63 -15.85 6.58
N SER A 375 14.11 -14.64 6.88
CA SER A 375 15.54 -14.30 6.86
C SER A 375 16.36 -15.20 7.78
N LEU A 376 15.90 -15.41 9.02
CA LEU A 376 16.57 -16.28 9.99
C LEU A 376 16.58 -17.74 9.55
N THR A 377 15.50 -18.23 8.96
CA THR A 377 15.43 -19.60 8.43
C THR A 377 16.51 -19.82 7.37
N PHE A 378 16.68 -18.90 6.43
CA PHE A 378 17.72 -19.00 5.41
C PHE A 378 19.14 -18.88 5.98
N ILE A 379 19.34 -18.11 7.04
CA ILE A 379 20.63 -18.02 7.74
C ILE A 379 20.99 -19.35 8.44
N LEU A 380 20.00 -20.02 9.02
CA LEU A 380 20.20 -21.24 9.81
C LEU A 380 20.25 -22.53 8.97
N LEU A 381 19.85 -22.49 7.71
CA LEU A 381 19.85 -23.65 6.82
C LEU A 381 21.04 -23.62 5.83
N PRO A 382 22.22 -24.19 6.22
CA PRO A 382 23.43 -24.09 5.41
C PRO A 382 23.34 -24.75 4.04
N HIS A 383 22.45 -25.73 3.84
CA HIS A 383 22.21 -26.37 2.54
C HIS A 383 21.52 -25.48 1.51
N LEU A 384 20.98 -24.33 1.93
CA LEU A 384 20.47 -23.30 1.05
C LEU A 384 21.56 -22.32 0.59
N THR A 385 22.79 -22.52 1.05
CA THR A 385 23.95 -21.70 0.69
C THR A 385 24.23 -21.81 -0.81
N PRO A 386 24.33 -20.70 -1.53
CA PRO A 386 24.71 -20.71 -2.94
C PRO A 386 26.11 -21.31 -3.12
N ALA A 387 26.34 -21.97 -4.27
CA ALA A 387 27.63 -22.49 -4.65
C ALA A 387 28.70 -21.39 -4.72
N LEU A 388 29.96 -21.82 -4.73
CA LEU A 388 31.13 -20.96 -4.84
C LEU A 388 31.02 -20.06 -6.10
N ASP A 389 31.10 -18.76 -5.91
CA ASP A 389 31.03 -17.76 -6.96
C ASP A 389 32.45 -17.17 -7.21
N GLN A 390 32.93 -17.28 -8.44
CA GLN A 390 34.23 -16.72 -8.85
C GLN A 390 34.30 -15.20 -8.62
N HIS A 391 33.20 -14.48 -8.70
CA HIS A 391 33.14 -13.03 -8.43
C HIS A 391 33.53 -12.70 -7.00
N ILE A 392 33.27 -13.59 -6.06
CA ILE A 392 33.67 -13.41 -4.66
C ILE A 392 35.16 -13.52 -4.51
N LEU A 393 35.78 -14.55 -5.13
CA LEU A 393 37.23 -14.71 -5.12
C LEU A 393 37.95 -13.52 -5.73
N LEU A 394 37.47 -13.04 -6.86
CA LEU A 394 37.99 -11.85 -7.53
C LEU A 394 37.81 -10.59 -6.69
N THR A 395 36.71 -10.47 -5.98
CA THR A 395 36.45 -9.35 -5.02
C THR A 395 37.47 -9.37 -3.88
N LEU A 396 37.68 -10.54 -3.27
CA LEU A 396 38.65 -10.72 -2.19
C LEU A 396 40.07 -10.43 -2.68
N SER A 397 40.44 -10.94 -3.87
CA SER A 397 41.74 -10.62 -4.52
C SER A 397 41.91 -9.12 -4.76
N THR A 398 40.83 -8.42 -5.16
CA THR A 398 40.85 -6.96 -5.35
C THR A 398 41.11 -6.22 -4.04
N TYR A 399 40.49 -6.63 -2.95
CA TYR A 399 40.72 -6.05 -1.62
C TYR A 399 42.20 -6.15 -1.21
N TYR A 400 42.82 -7.29 -1.49
CA TYR A 400 44.24 -7.48 -1.21
C TYR A 400 45.13 -6.59 -2.11
N LYS A 401 44.90 -6.63 -3.43
CA LYS A 401 45.70 -5.85 -4.40
C LYS A 401 45.63 -4.33 -4.12
N LYS A 402 44.53 -3.86 -3.56
CA LYS A 402 44.38 -2.45 -3.18
C LYS A 402 44.82 -2.17 -1.74
N GLY A 403 45.33 -3.17 -1.01
CA GLY A 403 45.81 -3.00 0.35
C GLY A 403 44.74 -2.80 1.40
N TRP A 404 43.47 -3.06 1.07
CA TRP A 404 42.35 -2.84 2.00
C TRP A 404 42.26 -3.98 3.02
N PHE A 405 42.60 -5.21 2.62
CA PHE A 405 42.60 -6.38 3.49
C PHE A 405 43.95 -7.09 3.45
N SER A 406 44.40 -7.60 4.60
CA SER A 406 45.55 -8.47 4.70
C SER A 406 45.20 -9.89 4.22
N ILE A 407 46.21 -10.66 3.81
CA ILE A 407 46.05 -12.09 3.45
C ILE A 407 45.40 -12.88 4.58
N HIS A 408 45.80 -12.60 5.82
CA HIS A 408 45.21 -13.24 7.00
C HIS A 408 43.69 -13.04 7.06
N ASN A 409 43.21 -11.81 6.83
CA ASN A 409 41.78 -11.51 6.82
C ASN A 409 41.06 -12.20 5.65
N LEU A 410 41.68 -12.27 4.46
CA LEU A 410 41.10 -12.97 3.33
C LEU A 410 40.95 -14.47 3.61
N ASN A 411 42.02 -15.12 4.11
CA ASN A 411 41.98 -16.54 4.44
C ASN A 411 40.99 -16.85 5.56
N LYS A 412 40.83 -15.95 6.53
CA LYS A 412 39.77 -16.06 7.54
C LYS A 412 38.35 -16.03 6.93
N ILE A 413 38.11 -15.18 5.93
CA ILE A 413 36.81 -15.11 5.23
C ILE A 413 36.62 -16.42 4.45
N VAL A 414 37.62 -16.89 3.70
CA VAL A 414 37.57 -18.14 2.92
C VAL A 414 37.26 -19.33 3.84
N ASN A 415 37.97 -19.43 4.97
CA ASN A 415 37.75 -20.50 5.95
C ASN A 415 36.36 -20.43 6.56
N ASN A 416 35.83 -19.23 6.84
CA ASN A 416 34.46 -19.08 7.33
C ASN A 416 33.43 -19.56 6.29
N ILE A 417 33.70 -19.34 5.00
CA ILE A 417 32.82 -19.78 3.90
C ILE A 417 32.93 -21.31 3.68
N GLY A 418 34.02 -21.95 4.20
CA GLY A 418 34.20 -23.38 4.06
C GLY A 418 34.79 -23.78 2.70
N TRP A 419 35.55 -22.91 2.05
CA TRP A 419 36.17 -23.21 0.78
C TRP A 419 37.54 -23.82 0.98
N ASP A 420 37.82 -24.92 0.28
CA ASP A 420 39.12 -25.59 0.29
C ASP A 420 40.14 -24.82 -0.56
N GLY A 421 40.95 -24.00 0.10
CA GLY A 421 41.95 -23.20 -0.53
C GLY A 421 42.36 -21.98 0.28
N GLN A 422 43.44 -21.34 -0.14
CA GLN A 422 43.98 -20.15 0.53
C GLN A 422 44.49 -19.12 -0.48
N PHE A 423 44.48 -17.86 -0.09
CA PHE A 423 45.18 -16.83 -0.85
C PHE A 423 46.67 -16.85 -0.55
N ASN A 424 47.50 -16.88 -1.60
CA ASN A 424 48.94 -16.77 -1.50
C ASN A 424 49.38 -15.28 -1.35
N GLN A 425 50.72 -15.10 -1.19
CA GLN A 425 51.33 -13.77 -1.05
C GLN A 425 51.09 -12.82 -2.24
N PHE A 426 50.67 -13.36 -3.40
CA PHE A 426 50.35 -12.58 -4.59
C PHE A 426 48.87 -12.29 -4.73
N GLY A 427 48.05 -12.65 -3.74
CA GLY A 427 46.61 -12.46 -3.77
C GLY A 427 45.87 -13.35 -4.77
N LYS A 428 46.49 -14.48 -5.16
CA LYS A 428 45.86 -15.53 -5.97
C LYS A 428 45.31 -16.62 -5.06
N PHE A 429 44.07 -17.04 -5.32
CA PHE A 429 43.46 -18.16 -4.62
C PHE A 429 44.06 -19.49 -5.16
N ILE A 430 44.52 -20.35 -4.29
CA ILE A 430 45.06 -21.68 -4.59
C ILE A 430 44.17 -22.68 -3.88
N THR A 431 43.58 -23.61 -4.62
CA THR A 431 42.83 -24.74 -4.08
C THR A 431 43.80 -25.79 -3.52
N ASN A 432 43.55 -26.29 -2.33
CA ASN A 432 44.27 -27.43 -1.79
C ASN A 432 43.70 -28.70 -2.45
N PHE A 433 44.29 -29.12 -3.56
CA PHE A 433 44.07 -30.44 -4.12
C PHE A 433 45.16 -31.39 -3.64
#